data_21d4cbf928eaf76f1494588dd8abdab4
#
_entry.id   21d4cbf928eaf76f1494588dd8abdab4
#
_cell.length_a   1.000
_cell.length_b   1.000
_cell.length_c   1.000
_cell.angle_alpha   90.00
_cell.angle_beta   90.00
_cell.angle_gamma   90.00
#
_symmetry.space_group_name_H-M   'P 1'
#
loop_
_entity.id
_entity.type
_entity.pdbx_description
1 polymer ?
#
loop_
_entity_poly.entity_id
_entity_poly.type
_entity_poly.pdbx_seq_one_letter_code
_entity_poly.pdbx_strand_id
1 'polypeptide(L)'
;MRRYILVLVMALSACAPRGDFTRVPEGAEIEATEAIFVGTTRKAENSVYGRERSDNASFLRYDIAIPTDRDPGELTWPPTRGKPDVAKHFLTQEAMLFDGPESFRTALRQAMRLRGQTDAVVYVHGFNTNMAEGVYRVAQMHHDLKVPGVAVHYAWPSRGSALGYVYDRDSMLSSRSGFEDLLDEVAGAGARDIILVAHSMGAALTMETLRQMALRDGSRALDRVAGVILISPDLDLDVFRSQAKDIGELPQPFVVFGSSRDRVLGLSATISGTGERLGNLESIASIADLKVTYLDTAAYSTGSGHMNLGENPALLSLFGGLIGIDEAFRADARARVGLLPGLVLTVQNATGIILTPVGQLGEAAD
;
A
#
# COMPACT_ATOMS: atom_id res chain seq x y z
N MET A 1 32.26 -2.03 -19.39
CA MET A 1 32.07 -3.02 -18.32
C MET A 1 30.95 -2.63 -17.33
N ARG A 2 30.95 -1.46 -16.71
CA ARG A 2 29.92 -1.05 -15.71
C ARG A 2 28.46 -1.08 -16.24
N ARG A 3 28.23 -0.73 -17.53
CA ARG A 3 26.89 -0.77 -18.16
C ARG A 3 26.38 -2.19 -18.40
N TYR A 4 27.25 -3.16 -18.69
CA TYR A 4 26.86 -4.56 -18.88
C TYR A 4 26.57 -5.28 -17.56
N ILE A 5 27.22 -4.86 -16.46
CA ILE A 5 26.93 -5.39 -15.11
C ILE A 5 25.54 -4.95 -14.66
N LEU A 6 25.11 -3.70 -14.96
CA LEU A 6 23.75 -3.22 -14.62
C LEU A 6 22.66 -3.99 -15.37
N VAL A 7 22.89 -4.30 -16.66
CA VAL A 7 21.95 -5.11 -17.47
C VAL A 7 21.89 -6.54 -16.96
N LEU A 8 23.03 -7.11 -16.53
CA LEU A 8 23.08 -8.47 -15.98
C LEU A 8 22.40 -8.58 -14.62
N VAL A 9 22.52 -7.57 -13.76
CA VAL A 9 21.83 -7.53 -12.46
C VAL A 9 20.31 -7.37 -12.63
N MET A 10 19.85 -6.57 -13.61
CA MET A 10 18.43 -6.49 -13.96
C MET A 10 17.88 -7.81 -14.55
N ALA A 11 18.70 -8.55 -15.29
CA ALA A 11 18.32 -9.84 -15.85
C ALA A 11 18.21 -10.94 -14.78
N LEU A 12 19.01 -10.88 -13.71
CA LEU A 12 18.95 -11.84 -12.59
C LEU A 12 17.75 -11.60 -11.66
N SER A 13 17.33 -10.36 -11.49
CA SER A 13 16.09 -10.05 -10.74
C SER A 13 14.79 -10.43 -11.47
N ALA A 14 14.84 -10.62 -12.80
CA ALA A 14 13.70 -11.09 -13.59
C ALA A 14 13.39 -12.60 -13.41
N CYS A 15 14.29 -13.36 -12.77
CA CYS A 15 14.16 -14.81 -12.55
C CYS A 15 13.70 -15.17 -11.14
N ALA A 16 13.39 -14.20 -10.25
CA ALA A 16 12.81 -14.53 -8.96
C ALA A 16 11.43 -15.18 -9.14
N PRO A 17 11.10 -16.27 -8.39
CA PRO A 17 9.79 -16.87 -8.45
C PRO A 17 8.72 -15.81 -8.15
N ARG A 18 7.70 -15.72 -9.02
CA ARG A 18 6.56 -14.83 -8.80
C ARG A 18 5.58 -15.52 -7.87
N GLY A 19 4.94 -14.71 -7.01
CA GLY A 19 3.88 -15.20 -6.16
C GLY A 19 2.72 -15.77 -6.98
N ASP A 20 2.16 -16.88 -6.53
CA ASP A 20 0.98 -17.52 -7.09
C ASP A 20 0.05 -17.99 -5.99
N PHE A 21 -1.24 -18.08 -6.29
CA PHE A 21 -2.22 -18.64 -5.35
C PHE A 21 -2.05 -20.14 -5.22
N THR A 22 -1.44 -20.55 -4.13
CA THR A 22 -1.30 -21.97 -3.78
C THR A 22 -2.28 -22.32 -2.68
N ARG A 23 -3.07 -23.38 -2.90
CA ARG A 23 -4.07 -23.81 -1.92
C ARG A 23 -3.43 -24.53 -0.73
N VAL A 24 -4.08 -24.37 0.42
CA VAL A 24 -3.78 -25.15 1.62
C VAL A 24 -3.98 -26.63 1.30
N PRO A 25 -3.03 -27.52 1.70
CA PRO A 25 -3.21 -28.96 1.56
C PRO A 25 -4.43 -29.47 2.33
N GLU A 26 -5.11 -30.44 1.78
CA GLU A 26 -6.28 -31.08 2.43
C GLU A 26 -5.87 -31.69 3.78
N GLY A 27 -6.66 -31.40 4.82
CA GLY A 27 -6.43 -31.91 6.17
C GLY A 27 -5.32 -31.19 6.95
N ALA A 28 -4.71 -30.14 6.40
CA ALA A 28 -3.73 -29.34 7.14
C ALA A 28 -4.41 -28.46 8.20
N GLU A 29 -3.83 -28.41 9.39
CA GLU A 29 -4.29 -27.50 10.45
C GLU A 29 -3.77 -26.08 10.21
N ILE A 30 -4.65 -25.08 10.35
CA ILE A 30 -4.36 -23.67 10.17
C ILE A 30 -4.58 -22.96 11.50
N GLU A 31 -3.56 -22.27 12.00
CA GLU A 31 -3.64 -21.55 13.26
C GLU A 31 -4.23 -20.14 13.10
N ALA A 32 -3.90 -19.44 12.02
CA ALA A 32 -4.38 -18.10 11.76
C ALA A 32 -4.78 -17.92 10.29
N THR A 33 -5.86 -17.16 10.08
CA THR A 33 -6.38 -16.82 8.75
C THR A 33 -6.72 -15.34 8.69
N GLU A 34 -6.31 -14.68 7.61
CA GLU A 34 -6.73 -13.30 7.30
C GLU A 34 -7.67 -13.27 6.10
N ALA A 35 -8.83 -12.65 6.29
CA ALA A 35 -9.80 -12.44 5.23
C ALA A 35 -9.51 -11.12 4.51
N ILE A 36 -9.19 -11.19 3.22
CA ILE A 36 -8.87 -10.03 2.39
C ILE A 36 -9.98 -9.83 1.36
N PHE A 37 -10.70 -8.73 1.48
CA PHE A 37 -11.67 -8.29 0.49
C PHE A 37 -10.95 -7.59 -0.66
N VAL A 38 -11.33 -7.88 -1.89
CA VAL A 38 -10.60 -7.39 -3.07
C VAL A 38 -11.55 -6.79 -4.08
N GLY A 39 -11.26 -5.56 -4.51
CA GLY A 39 -11.79 -4.98 -5.74
C GLY A 39 -10.73 -5.01 -6.83
N THR A 40 -11.10 -5.30 -8.06
CA THR A 40 -10.13 -5.35 -9.15
C THR A 40 -10.75 -5.01 -10.50
N THR A 41 -9.99 -4.29 -11.31
CA THR A 41 -10.26 -4.09 -12.75
C THR A 41 -9.33 -4.95 -13.62
N ARG A 42 -8.78 -6.03 -13.08
CA ARG A 42 -8.11 -7.07 -13.87
C ARG A 42 -9.14 -7.87 -14.64
N LYS A 43 -8.88 -8.15 -15.90
CA LYS A 43 -9.72 -9.04 -16.70
C LYS A 43 -9.56 -10.47 -16.22
N ALA A 44 -10.69 -11.15 -16.00
CA ALA A 44 -10.69 -12.57 -15.67
C ALA A 44 -10.66 -13.41 -16.95
N GLU A 45 -9.81 -14.43 -16.96
CA GLU A 45 -9.79 -15.50 -17.95
C GLU A 45 -9.89 -16.84 -17.20
N ASN A 46 -10.96 -17.61 -17.44
CA ASN A 46 -11.23 -18.88 -16.74
C ASN A 46 -11.15 -18.74 -15.20
N SER A 47 -11.74 -17.69 -14.65
CA SER A 47 -11.72 -17.35 -13.21
C SER A 47 -10.33 -16.98 -12.64
N VAL A 48 -9.33 -16.78 -13.49
CA VAL A 48 -8.00 -16.29 -13.11
C VAL A 48 -7.90 -14.83 -13.53
N TYR A 49 -7.61 -13.95 -12.59
CA TYR A 49 -7.43 -12.52 -12.84
C TYR A 49 -6.03 -12.23 -13.34
N GLY A 50 -5.95 -11.91 -14.64
CA GLY A 50 -4.71 -11.74 -15.37
C GLY A 50 -4.10 -10.33 -15.28
N ARG A 51 -3.43 -9.94 -16.35
CA ARG A 51 -2.71 -8.66 -16.49
C ARG A 51 -3.48 -7.64 -17.30
N GLU A 52 -4.51 -8.06 -18.03
CA GLU A 52 -5.33 -7.22 -18.89
C GLU A 52 -6.32 -6.40 -18.07
N ARG A 53 -6.73 -5.27 -18.64
CA ARG A 53 -7.70 -4.34 -18.07
C ARG A 53 -9.13 -4.77 -18.36
N SER A 54 -10.01 -4.56 -17.41
CA SER A 54 -11.45 -4.65 -17.55
C SER A 54 -12.07 -3.27 -17.32
N ASP A 55 -13.14 -2.95 -18.04
CA ASP A 55 -13.88 -1.71 -17.84
C ASP A 55 -14.76 -1.76 -16.57
N ASN A 56 -15.03 -2.96 -16.06
CA ASN A 56 -15.85 -3.16 -14.88
C ASN A 56 -15.02 -3.72 -13.72
N ALA A 57 -15.30 -3.26 -12.51
CA ALA A 57 -14.76 -3.82 -11.31
C ALA A 57 -15.36 -5.19 -11.00
N SER A 58 -14.53 -6.12 -10.54
CA SER A 58 -14.94 -7.40 -9.95
C SER A 58 -14.58 -7.40 -8.47
N PHE A 59 -15.38 -8.13 -7.68
CA PHE A 59 -15.25 -8.17 -6.23
C PHE A 59 -15.04 -9.61 -5.75
N LEU A 60 -14.02 -9.79 -4.90
CA LEU A 60 -13.61 -11.10 -4.40
C LEU A 60 -13.31 -11.03 -2.90
N ARG A 61 -13.18 -12.23 -2.30
CA ARG A 61 -12.58 -12.43 -0.99
C ARG A 61 -11.59 -13.58 -1.08
N TYR A 62 -10.45 -13.40 -0.44
CA TYR A 62 -9.46 -14.44 -0.22
C TYR A 62 -9.26 -14.64 1.28
N ASP A 63 -9.32 -15.88 1.73
CA ASP A 63 -8.95 -16.28 3.08
C ASP A 63 -7.53 -16.88 3.01
N ILE A 64 -6.59 -16.18 3.65
CA ILE A 64 -5.16 -16.49 3.57
C ILE A 64 -4.69 -17.08 4.88
N ALA A 65 -4.19 -18.31 4.84
CA ALA A 65 -3.51 -18.96 5.95
C ALA A 65 -2.16 -18.28 6.19
N ILE A 66 -1.94 -17.86 7.42
CA ILE A 66 -0.72 -17.18 7.85
C ILE A 66 0.23 -18.20 8.47
N PRO A 67 1.46 -18.33 7.95
CA PRO A 67 2.45 -19.25 8.53
C PRO A 67 2.93 -18.81 9.90
N THR A 68 3.25 -19.75 10.76
CA THR A 68 3.69 -19.49 12.15
C THR A 68 5.20 -19.46 12.31
N ASP A 69 5.95 -20.13 11.42
CA ASP A 69 7.42 -20.21 11.43
C ASP A 69 8.01 -19.15 10.48
N ARG A 70 7.91 -17.89 10.87
CA ARG A 70 8.44 -16.74 10.14
C ARG A 70 8.66 -15.54 11.05
N ASP A 71 9.51 -14.62 10.63
CA ASP A 71 9.63 -13.32 11.27
C ASP A 71 8.57 -12.33 10.74
N PRO A 72 8.13 -11.34 11.57
CA PRO A 72 7.26 -10.27 11.09
C PRO A 72 7.88 -9.54 9.88
N GLY A 73 7.08 -9.32 8.85
CA GLY A 73 7.53 -8.72 7.58
C GLY A 73 7.93 -9.73 6.51
N GLU A 74 8.24 -10.96 6.88
CA GLU A 74 8.54 -12.00 5.89
C GLU A 74 7.28 -12.43 5.14
N LEU A 75 7.43 -12.56 3.82
CA LEU A 75 6.44 -13.13 2.92
C LEU A 75 7.06 -14.30 2.18
N THR A 76 6.82 -15.49 2.68
CA THR A 76 7.38 -16.74 2.17
C THR A 76 6.43 -17.45 1.22
N TRP A 77 6.93 -17.76 0.03
CA TRP A 77 6.20 -18.44 -1.02
C TRP A 77 6.46 -19.94 -0.99
N PRO A 78 5.46 -20.78 -1.34
CA PRO A 78 5.70 -22.19 -1.55
C PRO A 78 6.75 -22.41 -2.64
N PRO A 79 7.58 -23.45 -2.52
CA PRO A 79 8.56 -23.78 -3.55
C PRO A 79 7.84 -24.20 -4.85
N THR A 80 8.40 -23.84 -6.00
CA THR A 80 7.86 -24.19 -7.33
C THR A 80 7.80 -25.71 -7.53
N ARG A 81 8.67 -26.45 -6.84
CA ARG A 81 8.70 -27.92 -6.80
C ARG A 81 8.76 -28.37 -5.36
N GLY A 82 7.77 -29.13 -4.94
CA GLY A 82 7.64 -29.62 -3.56
C GLY A 82 6.22 -29.46 -3.04
N LYS A 83 6.03 -29.85 -1.79
CA LYS A 83 4.73 -29.67 -1.11
C LYS A 83 4.73 -28.34 -0.37
N PRO A 84 3.63 -27.58 -0.40
CA PRO A 84 3.48 -26.41 0.46
C PRO A 84 3.45 -26.85 1.93
N ASP A 85 4.02 -26.00 2.80
CA ASP A 85 4.10 -26.19 4.24
C ASP A 85 3.34 -25.04 4.91
N VAL A 86 2.26 -25.34 5.62
CA VAL A 86 1.38 -24.35 6.26
C VAL A 86 2.09 -23.56 7.37
N ALA A 87 3.11 -24.15 8.00
CA ALA A 87 3.88 -23.48 9.02
C ALA A 87 4.84 -22.43 8.45
N LYS A 88 5.22 -22.55 7.16
CA LYS A 88 6.27 -21.74 6.53
C LYS A 88 5.79 -20.82 5.40
N HIS A 89 4.70 -21.20 4.73
CA HIS A 89 4.27 -20.50 3.51
C HIS A 89 2.89 -19.87 3.66
N PHE A 90 2.73 -18.69 3.10
CA PHE A 90 1.42 -18.11 2.89
C PHE A 90 0.65 -18.94 1.87
N LEU A 91 -0.57 -19.37 2.23
CA LEU A 91 -1.39 -20.24 1.39
C LEU A 91 -2.83 -19.72 1.33
N THR A 92 -3.50 -19.99 0.22
CA THR A 92 -4.92 -19.66 0.06
C THR A 92 -5.79 -20.79 0.60
N GLN A 93 -6.56 -20.49 1.64
CA GLN A 93 -7.54 -21.41 2.20
C GLN A 93 -8.81 -21.41 1.34
N GLU A 94 -9.34 -20.22 1.05
CA GLU A 94 -10.54 -20.03 0.26
C GLU A 94 -10.38 -18.85 -0.70
N ALA A 95 -11.04 -18.93 -1.85
CA ALA A 95 -11.20 -17.82 -2.78
C ALA A 95 -12.66 -17.77 -3.23
N MET A 96 -13.30 -16.64 -3.03
CA MET A 96 -14.71 -16.41 -3.33
C MET A 96 -14.84 -15.26 -4.32
N LEU A 97 -15.54 -15.46 -5.41
CA LEU A 97 -15.99 -14.42 -6.32
C LEU A 97 -17.43 -14.04 -5.95
N PHE A 98 -17.70 -12.75 -5.81
CA PHE A 98 -19.04 -12.23 -5.59
C PHE A 98 -19.75 -11.99 -6.93
N ASP A 99 -21.06 -12.28 -6.98
CA ASP A 99 -21.88 -12.09 -8.19
C ASP A 99 -22.05 -10.60 -8.56
N GLY A 100 -21.71 -9.70 -7.64
CA GLY A 100 -21.78 -8.27 -7.86
C GLY A 100 -21.54 -7.46 -6.58
N PRO A 101 -21.65 -6.13 -6.68
CA PRO A 101 -21.34 -5.22 -5.58
C PRO A 101 -22.21 -5.43 -4.34
N GLU A 102 -23.49 -5.81 -4.50
CA GLU A 102 -24.41 -6.00 -3.37
C GLU A 102 -24.02 -7.19 -2.47
N SER A 103 -23.63 -8.32 -3.09
CA SER A 103 -23.16 -9.50 -2.34
C SER A 103 -21.82 -9.23 -1.64
N PHE A 104 -20.91 -8.51 -2.29
CA PHE A 104 -19.66 -8.04 -1.69
C PHE A 104 -19.92 -7.13 -0.48
N ARG A 105 -20.78 -6.11 -0.65
CA ARG A 105 -21.16 -5.16 0.41
C ARG A 105 -21.76 -5.87 1.62
N THR A 106 -22.61 -6.87 1.38
CA THR A 106 -23.23 -7.67 2.43
C THR A 106 -22.20 -8.49 3.20
N ALA A 107 -21.27 -9.17 2.51
CA ALA A 107 -20.21 -9.94 3.11
C ALA A 107 -19.24 -9.05 3.92
N LEU A 108 -18.87 -7.89 3.39
CA LEU A 108 -18.00 -6.93 4.06
C LEU A 108 -18.66 -6.37 5.34
N ARG A 109 -19.95 -6.03 5.28
CA ARG A 109 -20.73 -5.62 6.45
C ARG A 109 -20.77 -6.70 7.52
N GLN A 110 -20.93 -7.96 7.13
CA GLN A 110 -20.90 -9.08 8.06
C GLN A 110 -19.52 -9.24 8.70
N ALA A 111 -18.45 -9.12 7.94
CA ALA A 111 -17.07 -9.21 8.46
C ALA A 111 -16.79 -8.11 9.49
N MET A 112 -17.19 -6.86 9.23
CA MET A 112 -17.08 -5.76 10.19
C MET A 112 -17.85 -6.05 11.49
N ARG A 113 -19.08 -6.56 11.38
CA ARG A 113 -19.90 -6.92 12.57
C ARG A 113 -19.25 -8.01 13.40
N LEU A 114 -18.71 -9.05 12.77
CA LEU A 114 -18.04 -10.16 13.47
C LEU A 114 -16.78 -9.71 14.21
N ARG A 115 -16.07 -8.72 13.67
CA ARG A 115 -14.91 -8.12 14.33
C ARG A 115 -15.29 -7.06 15.37
N GLY A 116 -16.55 -6.63 15.44
CA GLY A 116 -17.01 -5.55 16.32
C GLY A 116 -16.43 -4.19 15.95
N GLN A 117 -16.06 -4.00 14.69
CA GLN A 117 -15.41 -2.79 14.17
C GLN A 117 -16.10 -2.27 12.93
N THR A 118 -15.94 -0.98 12.67
CA THR A 118 -16.55 -0.30 11.52
C THR A 118 -15.51 0.38 10.60
N ASP A 119 -14.24 0.06 10.80
CA ASP A 119 -13.15 0.66 10.05
C ASP A 119 -12.69 -0.28 8.95
N ALA A 120 -12.23 0.29 7.85
CA ALA A 120 -11.65 -0.44 6.75
C ALA A 120 -10.28 0.14 6.39
N VAL A 121 -9.29 -0.74 6.18
CA VAL A 121 -7.99 -0.32 5.65
C VAL A 121 -7.89 -0.83 4.22
N VAL A 122 -7.78 0.10 3.28
CA VAL A 122 -7.73 -0.17 1.85
C VAL A 122 -6.30 -0.01 1.35
N TYR A 123 -5.69 -1.12 0.96
CA TYR A 123 -4.34 -1.14 0.41
C TYR A 123 -4.35 -1.12 -1.11
N VAL A 124 -3.46 -0.28 -1.70
CA VAL A 124 -3.28 -0.15 -3.15
C VAL A 124 -1.82 -0.47 -3.49
N HIS A 125 -1.61 -1.56 -4.23
CA HIS A 125 -0.26 -2.03 -4.56
C HIS A 125 0.47 -1.14 -5.58
N GLY A 126 1.79 -1.28 -5.64
CA GLY A 126 2.65 -0.55 -6.54
C GLY A 126 2.83 -1.22 -7.91
N PHE A 127 3.79 -0.66 -8.65
CA PHE A 127 4.29 -1.20 -9.91
C PHE A 127 4.79 -2.65 -9.77
N ASN A 128 4.71 -3.42 -10.86
CA ASN A 128 5.28 -4.77 -10.96
C ASN A 128 4.75 -5.76 -9.92
N THR A 129 3.47 -5.65 -9.55
CA THR A 129 2.81 -6.54 -8.59
C THR A 129 1.71 -7.34 -9.26
N ASN A 130 1.72 -8.67 -9.12
CA ASN A 130 0.61 -9.49 -9.58
C ASN A 130 -0.50 -9.61 -8.50
N MET A 131 -1.60 -10.28 -8.84
CA MET A 131 -2.77 -10.40 -7.95
C MET A 131 -2.41 -11.11 -6.63
N ALA A 132 -1.73 -12.25 -6.70
CA ALA A 132 -1.38 -13.04 -5.52
C ALA A 132 -0.40 -12.30 -4.60
N GLU A 133 0.61 -11.65 -5.19
CA GLU A 133 1.59 -10.86 -4.43
C GLU A 133 0.91 -9.73 -3.65
N GLY A 134 -0.06 -9.03 -4.28
CA GLY A 134 -0.82 -7.99 -3.61
C GLY A 134 -1.65 -8.53 -2.45
N VAL A 135 -2.44 -9.58 -2.68
CA VAL A 135 -3.32 -10.18 -1.67
C VAL A 135 -2.52 -10.71 -0.48
N TYR A 136 -1.44 -11.48 -0.73
CA TYR A 136 -0.65 -12.04 0.36
C TYR A 136 0.12 -10.96 1.13
N ARG A 137 0.58 -9.90 0.47
CA ARG A 137 1.22 -8.76 1.15
C ARG A 137 0.24 -8.05 2.08
N VAL A 138 -1.01 -7.87 1.65
CA VAL A 138 -2.05 -7.28 2.52
C VAL A 138 -2.35 -8.18 3.70
N ALA A 139 -2.46 -9.50 3.49
CA ALA A 139 -2.67 -10.46 4.57
C ALA A 139 -1.51 -10.43 5.59
N GLN A 140 -0.26 -10.42 5.12
CA GLN A 140 0.93 -10.32 5.96
C GLN A 140 0.91 -9.01 6.78
N MET A 141 0.71 -7.86 6.12
CA MET A 141 0.72 -6.56 6.80
C MET A 141 -0.42 -6.45 7.82
N HIS A 142 -1.63 -6.86 7.45
CA HIS A 142 -2.80 -6.80 8.33
C HIS A 142 -2.58 -7.64 9.60
N HIS A 143 -2.02 -8.84 9.43
CA HIS A 143 -1.72 -9.75 10.53
C HIS A 143 -0.59 -9.21 11.43
N ASP A 144 0.54 -8.85 10.85
CA ASP A 144 1.75 -8.46 11.59
C ASP A 144 1.57 -7.14 12.35
N LEU A 145 0.83 -6.22 11.77
CA LEU A 145 0.55 -4.91 12.35
C LEU A 145 -0.65 -4.92 13.29
N LYS A 146 -1.40 -6.04 13.34
CA LYS A 146 -2.66 -6.15 14.07
C LYS A 146 -3.59 -4.98 13.74
N VAL A 147 -3.69 -4.66 12.44
CA VAL A 147 -4.45 -3.52 11.94
C VAL A 147 -5.92 -3.67 12.35
N PRO A 148 -6.51 -2.66 13.01
CA PRO A 148 -7.93 -2.70 13.32
C PRO A 148 -8.78 -2.61 12.05
N GLY A 149 -10.01 -3.11 12.11
CA GLY A 149 -10.95 -3.08 10.98
C GLY A 149 -10.84 -4.26 10.03
N VAL A 150 -11.35 -4.10 8.84
CA VAL A 150 -11.32 -5.10 7.78
C VAL A 150 -10.26 -4.75 6.74
N ALA A 151 -9.55 -5.77 6.26
CA ALA A 151 -8.56 -5.62 5.22
C ALA A 151 -9.23 -5.62 3.85
N VAL A 152 -8.99 -4.57 3.07
CA VAL A 152 -9.45 -4.43 1.70
C VAL A 152 -8.25 -4.18 0.79
N HIS A 153 -8.24 -4.76 -0.38
CA HIS A 153 -7.19 -4.57 -1.38
C HIS A 153 -7.77 -4.11 -2.71
N TYR A 154 -7.21 -3.04 -3.29
CA TYR A 154 -7.47 -2.71 -4.67
C TYR A 154 -6.36 -3.25 -5.57
N ALA A 155 -6.68 -4.32 -6.32
CA ALA A 155 -5.74 -5.02 -7.19
C ALA A 155 -5.85 -4.50 -8.64
N TRP A 156 -5.30 -3.32 -8.93
CA TRP A 156 -5.30 -2.76 -10.28
C TRP A 156 -4.41 -3.60 -11.23
N PRO A 157 -4.66 -3.60 -12.57
CA PRO A 157 -4.02 -4.50 -13.53
C PRO A 157 -2.58 -4.08 -13.88
N SER A 158 -1.67 -4.12 -12.90
CA SER A 158 -0.22 -4.07 -13.14
C SER A 158 0.20 -5.32 -13.92
N ARG A 159 1.12 -5.13 -14.85
CA ARG A 159 1.63 -6.20 -15.71
C ARG A 159 2.42 -7.26 -14.96
N GLY A 160 2.87 -6.95 -13.74
CA GLY A 160 3.72 -7.84 -12.96
C GLY A 160 5.04 -8.14 -13.69
N SER A 161 5.66 -7.13 -14.28
CA SER A 161 6.91 -7.23 -15.04
C SER A 161 7.69 -5.93 -14.91
N ALA A 162 8.99 -6.04 -14.61
CA ALA A 162 9.88 -4.89 -14.51
C ALA A 162 9.98 -4.07 -15.82
N LEU A 163 9.68 -4.68 -16.96
CA LEU A 163 9.64 -4.00 -18.26
C LEU A 163 8.27 -3.37 -18.58
N GLY A 164 7.30 -3.53 -17.68
CA GLY A 164 5.93 -3.07 -17.88
C GLY A 164 5.64 -1.64 -17.40
N TYR A 165 6.62 -0.82 -17.08
CA TYR A 165 6.42 0.47 -16.42
C TYR A 165 5.45 1.41 -17.17
N VAL A 166 5.62 1.57 -18.48
CA VAL A 166 4.74 2.43 -19.29
C VAL A 166 3.33 1.87 -19.35
N TYR A 167 3.18 0.56 -19.53
CA TYR A 167 1.88 -0.11 -19.49
C TYR A 167 1.20 0.11 -18.13
N ASP A 168 1.93 -0.03 -17.05
CA ASP A 168 1.40 0.09 -15.69
C ASP A 168 0.95 1.52 -15.38
N ARG A 169 1.63 2.55 -15.91
CA ARG A 169 1.18 3.95 -15.81
C ARG A 169 -0.19 4.17 -16.45
N ASP A 170 -0.39 3.67 -17.67
CA ASP A 170 -1.69 3.76 -18.35
C ASP A 170 -2.74 2.92 -17.64
N SER A 171 -2.36 1.74 -17.14
CA SER A 171 -3.23 0.83 -16.42
C SER A 171 -3.71 1.42 -15.11
N MET A 172 -2.82 2.08 -14.37
CA MET A 172 -3.14 2.82 -13.16
C MET A 172 -4.19 3.90 -13.44
N LEU A 173 -3.97 4.75 -14.45
CA LEU A 173 -4.92 5.79 -14.83
C LEU A 173 -6.28 5.23 -15.27
N SER A 174 -6.29 4.12 -16.01
CA SER A 174 -7.51 3.42 -16.42
C SER A 174 -8.29 2.86 -15.25
N SER A 175 -7.63 2.57 -14.13
CA SER A 175 -8.21 1.87 -12.97
C SER A 175 -8.87 2.79 -11.95
N ARG A 176 -8.76 4.12 -12.09
CA ARG A 176 -9.25 5.06 -11.06
C ARG A 176 -10.74 4.95 -10.76
N SER A 177 -11.57 4.76 -11.81
CA SER A 177 -13.02 4.62 -11.62
C SER A 177 -13.39 3.33 -10.90
N GLY A 178 -12.72 2.20 -11.21
CA GLY A 178 -12.94 0.95 -10.48
C GLY A 178 -12.41 1.00 -9.04
N PHE A 179 -11.42 1.85 -8.74
CA PHE A 179 -11.00 2.10 -7.37
C PHE A 179 -12.04 2.93 -6.62
N GLU A 180 -12.60 3.94 -7.26
CA GLU A 180 -13.73 4.70 -6.71
C GLU A 180 -14.93 3.80 -6.43
N ASP A 181 -15.32 2.92 -7.37
CA ASP A 181 -16.39 1.93 -7.18
C ASP A 181 -16.13 1.08 -5.91
N LEU A 182 -14.89 0.62 -5.70
CA LEU A 182 -14.54 -0.13 -4.49
C LEU A 182 -14.71 0.71 -3.22
N LEU A 183 -14.29 1.98 -3.22
CA LEU A 183 -14.46 2.88 -2.07
C LEU A 183 -15.94 3.11 -1.76
N ASP A 184 -16.77 3.28 -2.77
CA ASP A 184 -18.22 3.41 -2.63
C ASP A 184 -18.85 2.14 -2.03
N GLU A 185 -18.38 0.94 -2.45
CA GLU A 185 -18.86 -0.31 -1.87
C GLU A 185 -18.42 -0.50 -0.42
N VAL A 186 -17.20 -0.11 -0.06
CA VAL A 186 -16.70 -0.14 1.31
C VAL A 186 -17.50 0.82 2.21
N ALA A 187 -17.73 2.04 1.75
CA ALA A 187 -18.56 3.01 2.45
C ALA A 187 -20.02 2.52 2.57
N GLY A 188 -20.58 1.97 1.49
CA GLY A 188 -21.94 1.41 1.42
C GLY A 188 -22.13 0.17 2.30
N ALA A 189 -21.06 -0.57 2.61
CA ALA A 189 -21.08 -1.64 3.59
C ALA A 189 -21.24 -1.15 5.04
N GLY A 190 -21.00 0.14 5.28
CA GLY A 190 -21.13 0.78 6.59
C GLY A 190 -19.79 1.08 7.24
N ALA A 191 -18.69 1.07 6.50
CA ALA A 191 -17.42 1.56 7.00
C ALA A 191 -17.56 3.06 7.35
N ARG A 192 -17.20 3.43 8.59
CA ARG A 192 -17.22 4.81 9.05
C ARG A 192 -15.93 5.51 8.72
N ASP A 193 -14.83 4.84 8.97
CA ASP A 193 -13.48 5.34 8.77
C ASP A 193 -12.75 4.44 7.75
N ILE A 194 -12.37 5.02 6.62
CA ILE A 194 -11.60 4.35 5.57
C ILE A 194 -10.18 4.93 5.58
N ILE A 195 -9.20 4.08 5.87
CA ILE A 195 -7.79 4.45 5.82
C ILE A 195 -7.22 3.92 4.49
N LEU A 196 -6.64 4.81 3.69
CA LEU A 196 -6.00 4.45 2.44
C LEU A 196 -4.50 4.27 2.65
N VAL A 197 -3.99 3.12 2.25
CA VAL A 197 -2.55 2.80 2.29
C VAL A 197 -2.09 2.46 0.88
N ALA A 198 -1.25 3.29 0.30
CA ALA A 198 -0.87 3.14 -1.10
C ALA A 198 0.64 3.14 -1.29
N HIS A 199 1.14 2.19 -2.07
CA HIS A 199 2.56 2.02 -2.31
C HIS A 199 2.95 2.40 -3.74
N SER A 200 4.06 3.13 -3.90
CA SER A 200 4.70 3.43 -5.19
C SER A 200 3.70 4.02 -6.21
N MET A 201 3.50 3.40 -7.37
CA MET A 201 2.54 3.81 -8.39
C MET A 201 1.07 3.74 -7.91
N GLY A 202 0.77 2.89 -6.90
CA GLY A 202 -0.53 2.89 -6.23
C GLY A 202 -0.85 4.20 -5.52
N ALA A 203 0.16 4.93 -5.05
CA ALA A 203 -0.03 6.27 -4.49
C ALA A 203 -0.49 7.28 -5.56
N ALA A 204 0.05 7.20 -6.78
CA ALA A 204 -0.40 8.03 -7.89
C ALA A 204 -1.86 7.72 -8.27
N LEU A 205 -2.24 6.42 -8.27
CA LEU A 205 -3.63 6.00 -8.47
C LEU A 205 -4.55 6.55 -7.38
N THR A 206 -4.14 6.44 -6.13
CA THR A 206 -4.93 6.92 -4.98
C THR A 206 -5.17 8.43 -5.09
N MET A 207 -4.15 9.21 -5.36
CA MET A 207 -4.29 10.67 -5.50
C MET A 207 -5.18 11.05 -6.69
N GLU A 208 -5.06 10.36 -7.83
CA GLU A 208 -5.90 10.62 -8.99
C GLU A 208 -7.36 10.23 -8.74
N THR A 209 -7.62 9.16 -7.98
CA THR A 209 -8.98 8.77 -7.59
C THR A 209 -9.60 9.78 -6.62
N LEU A 210 -8.88 10.19 -5.58
CA LEU A 210 -9.34 11.22 -4.65
C LEU A 210 -9.64 12.55 -5.37
N ARG A 211 -8.77 12.93 -6.32
CA ARG A 211 -9.01 14.10 -7.17
C ARG A 211 -10.28 13.94 -8.01
N GLN A 212 -10.49 12.80 -8.66
CA GLN A 212 -11.69 12.51 -9.44
C GLN A 212 -12.96 12.64 -8.59
N MET A 213 -12.97 12.03 -7.40
CA MET A 213 -14.08 12.11 -6.45
C MET A 213 -14.37 13.55 -6.03
N ALA A 214 -13.34 14.31 -5.66
CA ALA A 214 -13.47 15.70 -5.25
C ALA A 214 -14.01 16.62 -6.36
N LEU A 215 -13.56 16.43 -7.60
CA LEU A 215 -14.02 17.20 -8.75
C LEU A 215 -15.47 16.87 -9.16
N ARG A 216 -15.89 15.60 -8.98
CA ARG A 216 -17.24 15.15 -9.35
C ARG A 216 -18.28 15.54 -8.31
N ASP A 217 -18.01 15.26 -7.03
CA ASP A 217 -19.02 15.32 -5.97
C ASP A 217 -18.66 16.34 -4.87
N GLY A 218 -17.56 17.09 -5.05
CA GLY A 218 -17.04 18.03 -4.08
C GLY A 218 -16.29 17.38 -2.92
N SER A 219 -15.78 18.18 -1.97
CA SER A 219 -14.98 17.71 -0.85
C SER A 219 -15.69 16.68 0.05
N ARG A 220 -17.03 16.73 0.10
CA ARG A 220 -17.84 15.78 0.89
C ARG A 220 -17.69 14.33 0.44
N ALA A 221 -17.32 14.09 -0.81
CA ALA A 221 -17.02 12.73 -1.30
C ALA A 221 -15.90 12.06 -0.51
N LEU A 222 -15.04 12.83 0.13
CA LEU A 222 -13.90 12.36 0.90
C LEU A 222 -14.15 12.25 2.42
N ASP A 223 -15.34 12.60 2.92
CA ASP A 223 -15.66 12.61 4.36
C ASP A 223 -15.47 11.24 5.04
N ARG A 224 -15.54 10.14 4.27
CA ARG A 224 -15.29 8.78 4.75
C ARG A 224 -13.82 8.38 4.77
N VAL A 225 -12.95 9.16 4.13
CA VAL A 225 -11.51 8.89 4.11
C VAL A 225 -10.89 9.52 5.36
N ALA A 226 -10.72 8.68 6.38
CA ALA A 226 -10.22 9.08 7.70
C ALA A 226 -8.69 9.19 7.76
N GLY A 227 -7.98 8.88 6.68
CA GLY A 227 -6.54 9.06 6.58
C GLY A 227 -5.97 8.51 5.30
N VAL A 228 -4.83 9.05 4.88
CA VAL A 228 -4.09 8.64 3.69
C VAL A 228 -2.62 8.44 4.05
N ILE A 229 -2.09 7.28 3.71
CA ILE A 229 -0.71 6.91 3.95
C ILE A 229 -0.09 6.50 2.60
N LEU A 230 0.83 7.31 2.12
CA LEU A 230 1.56 7.05 0.88
C LEU A 230 2.97 6.54 1.22
N ILE A 231 3.34 5.39 0.67
CA ILE A 231 4.59 4.71 0.94
C ILE A 231 5.45 4.73 -0.32
N SER A 232 6.63 5.35 -0.26
CA SER A 232 7.55 5.53 -1.42
C SER A 232 6.80 5.95 -2.69
N PRO A 233 5.97 7.01 -2.65
CA PRO A 233 5.07 7.35 -3.75
C PRO A 233 5.83 7.68 -5.04
N ASP A 234 5.58 6.90 -6.09
CA ASP A 234 6.05 7.16 -7.45
C ASP A 234 5.13 8.15 -8.16
N LEU A 235 5.12 9.36 -7.64
CA LEU A 235 4.28 10.46 -8.08
C LEU A 235 5.13 11.71 -8.27
N ASP A 236 5.04 12.30 -9.43
CA ASP A 236 5.70 13.58 -9.74
C ASP A 236 5.21 14.68 -8.81
N LEU A 237 6.13 15.51 -8.31
CA LEU A 237 5.82 16.54 -7.31
C LEU A 237 4.84 17.59 -7.83
N ASP A 238 4.98 18.02 -9.09
CA ASP A 238 4.08 19.01 -9.67
C ASP A 238 2.69 18.44 -9.90
N VAL A 239 2.62 17.14 -10.28
CA VAL A 239 1.34 16.42 -10.40
C VAL A 239 0.67 16.29 -9.04
N PHE A 240 1.41 15.91 -7.98
CA PHE A 240 0.89 15.83 -6.62
C PHE A 240 0.32 17.18 -6.16
N ARG A 241 1.06 18.28 -6.37
CA ARG A 241 0.62 19.64 -6.00
C ARG A 241 -0.64 20.05 -6.77
N SER A 242 -0.71 19.73 -8.06
CA SER A 242 -1.91 19.97 -8.88
C SER A 242 -3.11 19.19 -8.36
N GLN A 243 -2.92 17.91 -8.05
CA GLN A 243 -3.98 17.05 -7.49
C GLN A 243 -4.44 17.54 -6.12
N ALA A 244 -3.50 17.90 -5.23
CA ALA A 244 -3.81 18.44 -3.92
C ALA A 244 -4.61 19.76 -4.00
N LYS A 245 -4.28 20.62 -4.97
CA LYS A 245 -5.02 21.84 -5.24
C LYS A 245 -6.46 21.58 -5.70
N ASP A 246 -6.65 20.61 -6.59
CA ASP A 246 -7.98 20.25 -7.10
C ASP A 246 -8.83 19.57 -6.01
N ILE A 247 -8.22 18.78 -5.12
CA ILE A 247 -8.88 18.16 -3.96
C ILE A 247 -9.29 19.25 -2.93
N GLY A 248 -8.46 20.27 -2.76
CA GLY A 248 -8.64 21.33 -1.77
C GLY A 248 -8.12 20.90 -0.39
N GLU A 249 -8.97 20.46 0.52
CA GLU A 249 -8.54 19.96 1.82
C GLU A 249 -8.24 18.45 1.72
N LEU A 250 -6.96 18.09 1.92
CA LEU A 250 -6.54 16.69 1.92
C LEU A 250 -7.12 15.95 3.14
N PRO A 251 -7.60 14.70 3.01
CA PRO A 251 -8.02 13.88 4.15
C PRO A 251 -6.93 13.81 5.21
N GLN A 252 -7.31 13.90 6.48
CA GLN A 252 -6.36 13.92 7.59
C GLN A 252 -6.50 12.71 8.50
N PRO A 253 -5.37 12.12 8.95
CA PRO A 253 -3.97 12.50 8.67
C PRO A 253 -3.55 12.16 7.23
N PHE A 254 -2.70 13.01 6.64
CA PHE A 254 -2.05 12.74 5.36
C PHE A 254 -0.56 12.51 5.61
N VAL A 255 -0.11 11.27 5.45
CA VAL A 255 1.25 10.85 5.79
C VAL A 255 1.96 10.32 4.55
N VAL A 256 3.20 10.75 4.34
CA VAL A 256 4.08 10.28 3.27
C VAL A 256 5.31 9.65 3.89
N PHE A 257 5.56 8.38 3.60
CA PHE A 257 6.83 7.73 3.86
C PHE A 257 7.70 7.84 2.61
N GLY A 258 8.82 8.52 2.72
CA GLY A 258 9.77 8.70 1.63
C GLY A 258 11.20 8.41 2.05
N SER A 259 12.11 8.41 1.09
CA SER A 259 13.54 8.23 1.35
C SER A 259 14.35 8.96 0.29
N SER A 260 15.21 9.87 0.74
CA SER A 260 16.19 10.55 -0.12
C SER A 260 17.19 9.58 -0.79
N ARG A 261 17.24 8.32 -0.34
CA ARG A 261 18.10 7.25 -0.87
C ARG A 261 17.38 6.32 -1.86
N ASP A 262 16.12 6.59 -2.21
CA ASP A 262 15.33 5.74 -3.10
C ASP A 262 15.82 5.85 -4.55
N ARG A 263 16.56 4.81 -5.00
CA ARG A 263 17.12 4.71 -6.35
C ARG A 263 16.08 4.30 -7.40
N VAL A 264 15.03 3.62 -6.99
CA VAL A 264 13.96 3.18 -7.89
C VAL A 264 13.15 4.40 -8.34
N LEU A 265 12.83 5.29 -7.41
CA LEU A 265 12.16 6.56 -7.73
C LEU A 265 13.05 7.48 -8.57
N GLY A 266 14.37 7.51 -8.30
CA GLY A 266 15.32 8.23 -9.16
C GLY A 266 15.36 7.69 -10.59
N LEU A 267 15.27 6.38 -10.78
CA LEU A 267 15.18 5.76 -12.10
C LEU A 267 13.84 6.08 -12.76
N SER A 268 12.72 5.99 -12.03
CA SER A 268 11.38 6.37 -12.49
C SER A 268 11.34 7.83 -12.98
N ALA A 269 11.92 8.76 -12.21
CA ALA A 269 12.05 10.17 -12.58
C ALA A 269 12.82 10.33 -13.90
N THR A 270 13.95 9.62 -14.05
CA THR A 270 14.76 9.64 -15.26
C THR A 270 13.99 9.13 -16.50
N ILE A 271 13.27 8.01 -16.36
CA ILE A 271 12.44 7.43 -17.44
C ILE A 271 11.32 8.38 -17.85
N SER A 272 10.74 9.10 -16.88
CA SER A 272 9.65 10.04 -17.13
C SER A 272 10.11 11.43 -17.59
N GLY A 273 11.42 11.70 -17.57
CA GLY A 273 11.98 13.01 -17.94
C GLY A 273 11.66 14.12 -16.93
N THR A 274 11.34 13.75 -15.69
CA THR A 274 11.01 14.67 -14.59
C THR A 274 12.09 14.61 -13.50
N GLY A 275 12.12 15.61 -12.59
CA GLY A 275 13.14 15.73 -11.57
C GLY A 275 12.79 14.98 -10.27
N GLU A 276 11.83 15.48 -9.54
CA GLU A 276 11.57 15.10 -8.15
C GLU A 276 10.29 14.26 -8.04
N ARG A 277 10.34 13.22 -7.21
CA ARG A 277 9.17 12.42 -6.84
C ARG A 277 8.78 12.71 -5.40
N LEU A 278 7.49 12.65 -5.09
CA LEU A 278 7.00 12.83 -3.73
C LEU A 278 7.65 11.85 -2.73
N GLY A 279 8.05 10.65 -3.18
CA GLY A 279 8.69 9.65 -2.33
C GLY A 279 10.19 9.84 -2.08
N ASN A 280 10.85 10.79 -2.77
CA ASN A 280 12.25 11.12 -2.56
C ASN A 280 12.52 12.63 -2.56
N LEU A 281 11.71 13.38 -1.84
CA LEU A 281 11.84 14.83 -1.73
C LEU A 281 13.23 15.25 -1.24
N GLU A 282 13.81 16.24 -1.90
CA GLU A 282 15.04 16.90 -1.46
C GLU A 282 14.78 17.86 -0.30
N SER A 283 13.59 18.46 -0.26
CA SER A 283 13.22 19.43 0.78
C SER A 283 11.72 19.40 1.07
N ILE A 284 11.36 19.39 2.35
CA ILE A 284 9.98 19.58 2.82
C ILE A 284 9.38 20.95 2.41
N ALA A 285 10.22 21.91 2.10
CA ALA A 285 9.77 23.25 1.68
C ALA A 285 8.96 23.21 0.37
N SER A 286 9.18 22.20 -0.49
CA SER A 286 8.45 22.02 -1.75
C SER A 286 6.96 21.69 -1.58
N ILE A 287 6.54 21.25 -0.37
CA ILE A 287 5.14 20.94 0.00
C ILE A 287 4.69 21.73 1.23
N ALA A 288 5.37 22.81 1.59
CA ALA A 288 5.15 23.54 2.84
C ALA A 288 3.74 24.14 2.97
N ASP A 289 3.09 24.47 1.87
CA ASP A 289 1.73 24.99 1.81
C ASP A 289 0.65 23.91 2.05
N LEU A 290 1.02 22.61 2.01
CA LEU A 290 0.11 21.48 2.18
C LEU A 290 0.20 20.92 3.61
N LYS A 291 -0.95 20.51 4.15
CA LYS A 291 -1.00 19.85 5.47
C LYS A 291 -0.62 18.38 5.33
N VAL A 292 0.68 18.10 5.27
CA VAL A 292 1.27 16.78 5.05
C VAL A 292 2.32 16.49 6.12
N THR A 293 2.33 15.27 6.64
CA THR A 293 3.42 14.74 7.46
C THR A 293 4.32 13.87 6.60
N TYR A 294 5.57 14.30 6.39
CA TYR A 294 6.58 13.54 5.63
C TYR A 294 7.54 12.84 6.57
N LEU A 295 7.64 11.52 6.47
CA LEU A 295 8.53 10.69 7.27
C LEU A 295 9.71 10.24 6.39
N ASP A 296 10.91 10.80 6.66
CA ASP A 296 12.13 10.37 5.97
C ASP A 296 12.67 9.09 6.62
N THR A 297 12.63 8.01 5.84
CA THR A 297 13.04 6.67 6.24
C THR A 297 14.41 6.29 5.71
N ALA A 298 15.21 7.24 5.23
CA ALA A 298 16.50 6.97 4.61
C ALA A 298 17.46 6.16 5.51
N ALA A 299 17.35 6.32 6.84
CA ALA A 299 18.14 5.56 7.82
C ALA A 299 17.74 4.07 7.91
N TYR A 300 16.53 3.71 7.51
CA TYR A 300 16.02 2.33 7.48
C TYR A 300 16.11 1.69 6.10
N SER A 301 16.55 2.44 5.10
CA SER A 301 16.60 1.97 3.72
C SER A 301 17.71 0.93 3.54
N THR A 302 17.37 -0.22 2.95
CA THR A 302 18.30 -1.27 2.57
C THR A 302 18.28 -1.46 1.03
N GLY A 303 19.35 -1.96 0.46
CA GLY A 303 19.44 -2.32 -0.94
C GLY A 303 19.21 -1.13 -1.90
N SER A 304 18.08 -1.12 -2.62
CA SER A 304 17.72 -0.07 -3.58
C SER A 304 17.23 1.23 -2.93
N GLY A 305 16.94 1.20 -1.63
CA GLY A 305 16.33 2.32 -0.91
C GLY A 305 14.82 2.49 -1.18
N HIS A 306 14.26 1.73 -2.10
CA HIS A 306 12.82 1.70 -2.33
C HIS A 306 12.15 0.89 -1.24
N MET A 307 11.36 1.57 -0.44
CA MET A 307 10.82 0.99 0.77
C MET A 307 9.58 0.15 0.45
N ASN A 308 9.68 -1.14 0.73
CA ASN A 308 8.51 -1.97 0.92
C ASN A 308 8.24 -2.03 2.43
N LEU A 309 7.28 -1.26 2.90
CA LEU A 309 6.97 -1.11 4.32
C LEU A 309 6.74 -2.47 5.00
N GLY A 310 6.14 -3.41 4.27
CA GLY A 310 5.87 -4.76 4.74
C GLY A 310 7.10 -5.62 5.00
N GLU A 311 8.31 -5.21 4.57
CA GLU A 311 9.54 -6.02 4.68
C GLU A 311 10.48 -5.59 5.81
N ASN A 312 10.25 -4.44 6.43
CA ASN A 312 11.12 -3.93 7.50
C ASN A 312 10.40 -3.97 8.85
N PRO A 313 10.79 -4.85 9.80
CA PRO A 313 10.11 -4.99 11.09
C PRO A 313 10.07 -3.71 11.92
N ALA A 314 11.10 -2.87 11.86
CA ALA A 314 11.14 -1.60 12.60
C ALA A 314 10.14 -0.59 12.01
N LEU A 315 10.02 -0.53 10.69
CA LEU A 315 9.03 0.30 10.01
C LEU A 315 7.61 -0.24 10.19
N LEU A 316 7.43 -1.56 10.20
CA LEU A 316 6.17 -2.19 10.56
C LEU A 316 5.73 -1.77 11.96
N SER A 317 6.60 -1.86 12.96
CA SER A 317 6.30 -1.43 14.33
C SER A 317 5.91 0.05 14.42
N LEU A 318 6.65 0.91 13.70
CA LEU A 318 6.36 2.34 13.62
C LEU A 318 4.98 2.59 12.99
N PHE A 319 4.68 1.90 11.89
CA PHE A 319 3.43 2.02 11.16
C PHE A 319 2.23 1.49 11.96
N GLY A 320 2.40 0.36 12.65
CA GLY A 320 1.39 -0.18 13.57
C GLY A 320 1.05 0.79 14.69
N GLY A 321 2.06 1.47 15.24
CA GLY A 321 1.88 2.57 16.18
C GLY A 321 1.11 3.75 15.59
N LEU A 322 1.29 4.06 14.30
CA LEU A 322 0.56 5.13 13.62
C LEU A 322 -0.91 4.77 13.33
N ILE A 323 -1.22 3.55 12.93
CA ILE A 323 -2.60 3.11 12.67
C ILE A 323 -3.39 2.87 13.97
N GLY A 324 -2.73 2.38 15.03
CA GLY A 324 -3.37 2.06 16.32
C GLY A 324 -3.65 3.26 17.22
N ILE A 325 -3.19 4.47 16.87
CA ILE A 325 -3.36 5.69 17.67
C ILE A 325 -4.50 6.55 17.10
N ASP A 326 -5.71 6.03 17.10
CA ASP A 326 -6.92 6.73 16.63
C ASP A 326 -7.11 8.14 17.24
N GLU A 327 -6.83 8.32 18.53
CA GLU A 327 -6.96 9.61 19.22
C GLU A 327 -5.76 10.53 18.98
N ALA A 328 -4.54 10.00 18.87
CA ALA A 328 -3.34 10.80 18.63
C ALA A 328 -3.23 11.27 17.16
N PHE A 329 -3.83 10.53 16.22
CA PHE A 329 -3.89 10.97 14.82
C PHE A 329 -4.94 12.06 14.58
N ARG A 330 -6.01 12.10 15.36
CA ARG A 330 -7.02 13.17 15.33
C ARG A 330 -6.57 14.42 16.09
N ALA A 331 -5.62 14.28 16.99
CA ALA A 331 -5.00 15.42 17.68
C ALA A 331 -3.86 16.00 16.83
N ASP A 332 -3.75 17.32 16.85
CA ASP A 332 -2.81 18.18 16.13
C ASP A 332 -1.44 17.53 15.79
N ALA A 333 -0.87 17.88 14.62
CA ALA A 333 0.46 17.44 14.15
C ALA A 333 1.57 17.64 15.21
N ARG A 334 1.41 18.57 16.15
CA ARG A 334 2.30 18.80 17.28
C ARG A 334 2.31 17.68 18.32
N ALA A 335 1.21 16.95 18.49
CA ALA A 335 1.14 15.82 19.43
C ALA A 335 1.88 14.59 18.91
N ARG A 336 2.10 14.47 17.59
CA ARG A 336 2.80 13.35 16.94
C ARG A 336 4.32 13.43 17.08
N VAL A 337 4.85 14.63 17.24
CA VAL A 337 6.28 14.93 17.30
C VAL A 337 6.99 14.19 18.44
N GLY A 338 6.30 13.94 19.57
CA GLY A 338 6.86 13.24 20.71
C GLY A 338 6.80 11.70 20.64
N LEU A 339 6.08 11.12 19.66
CA LEU A 339 5.85 9.68 19.57
C LEU A 339 6.80 8.98 18.58
N LEU A 340 7.48 9.75 17.71
CA LEU A 340 8.38 9.20 16.69
C LEU A 340 9.83 9.55 17.01
N PRO A 341 10.75 8.57 17.03
CA PRO A 341 12.17 8.84 17.23
C PRO A 341 12.75 9.54 15.99
N GLY A 342 13.15 10.80 16.11
CA GLY A 342 13.74 11.53 14.99
C GLY A 342 13.81 13.02 15.16
N LEU A 343 14.48 13.68 14.20
CA LEU A 343 14.53 15.13 14.08
C LEU A 343 13.30 15.65 13.38
N VAL A 344 12.59 16.59 13.98
CA VAL A 344 11.37 17.20 13.44
C VAL A 344 11.68 18.57 12.86
N LEU A 345 11.23 18.79 11.64
CA LEU A 345 11.27 20.06 10.94
C LEU A 345 9.87 20.43 10.46
N THR A 346 9.31 21.53 10.93
CA THR A 346 8.02 22.02 10.44
C THR A 346 8.26 23.27 9.61
N VAL A 347 7.72 23.28 8.39
CA VAL A 347 7.76 24.43 7.48
C VAL A 347 6.31 24.74 7.07
N GLN A 348 5.79 25.85 7.54
CA GLN A 348 4.38 26.25 7.35
C GLN A 348 3.41 25.14 7.81
N ASN A 349 2.70 24.50 6.88
CA ASN A 349 1.69 23.45 7.15
C ASN A 349 2.26 22.04 7.05
N ALA A 350 3.45 21.87 6.45
CA ALA A 350 4.07 20.55 6.33
C ALA A 350 5.02 20.27 7.51
N THR A 351 5.01 19.02 7.97
CA THR A 351 5.89 18.51 9.02
C THR A 351 6.76 17.40 8.46
N GLY A 352 8.07 17.60 8.42
CA GLY A 352 9.05 16.57 8.09
C GLY A 352 9.60 15.94 9.36
N ILE A 353 9.70 14.61 9.39
CA ILE A 353 10.30 13.85 10.48
C ILE A 353 11.37 12.94 9.89
N ILE A 354 12.64 13.21 10.24
CA ILE A 354 13.77 12.37 9.85
C ILE A 354 13.88 11.28 10.91
N LEU A 355 13.51 10.06 10.57
CA LEU A 355 13.50 8.93 11.48
C LEU A 355 14.93 8.46 11.79
N THR A 356 15.22 8.18 13.06
CA THR A 356 16.51 7.66 13.51
C THR A 356 16.31 6.28 14.17
N PRO A 357 17.08 5.24 13.78
CA PRO A 357 17.01 3.94 14.45
C PRO A 357 17.35 4.06 15.95
N VAL A 358 16.53 3.44 16.79
CA VAL A 358 16.63 3.54 18.25
C VAL A 358 18.01 3.11 18.77
N GLY A 359 18.74 2.24 18.05
CA GLY A 359 20.11 1.81 18.44
C GLY A 359 21.21 2.86 18.26
N GLN A 360 20.96 3.96 17.52
CA GLN A 360 21.97 5.02 17.32
C GLN A 360 21.84 6.19 18.31
N LEU A 361 20.77 6.23 19.11
CA LEU A 361 20.57 7.27 20.12
C LEU A 361 21.43 7.07 21.38
N GLY A 362 22.02 5.89 21.55
CA GLY A 362 22.89 5.56 22.67
C GLY A 362 24.37 5.94 22.49
N GLU A 363 24.84 6.15 21.25
CA GLU A 363 26.27 6.47 20.98
C GLU A 363 26.56 7.97 20.88
N ALA A 364 25.57 8.83 20.90
CA ALA A 364 25.74 10.29 20.84
C ALA A 364 25.74 10.97 22.23
N ALA A 365 25.69 10.21 23.32
CA ALA A 365 25.61 10.72 24.69
C ALA A 365 26.83 10.37 25.58
N ASP A 366 27.94 9.89 24.98
CA ASP A 366 29.24 9.68 25.68
C ASP A 366 30.30 10.68 25.17
#